data_fb9347ab7419b80b6b3c941b06280367
#
_entry.id   fb9347ab7419b80b6b3c941b06280367
#
_cell.length_a   1.000
_cell.length_b   1.000
_cell.length_c   1.000
_cell.angle_alpha   90.00
_cell.angle_beta   90.00
_cell.angle_gamma   90.00
#
_symmetry.space_group_name_H-M   'P 1'
#
loop_
_entity.id
_entity.type
_entity.pdbx_description
1 polymer ?
#
loop_
_entity_poly.entity_id
_entity_poly.type
_entity_poly.pdbx_seq_one_letter_code
_entity_poly.pdbx_strand_id
1 'polypeptide(L)'
;IRTIDRLERIEGRSEQLSLEKFQTYLAMKDDEHAYQAIEDLCAEYPYDLRYRVLLGDLYDQNGYHEQALLIYKDVLAAEPDNSYAQISLLAYYKAAEADSLYLDLLHRVVLNPRTQTAARIEAMRGYAEDNIRRRADSTEVLQLFNQALAQPQENRDMAELKAYYVSERRMPTDSLLAVMRTILSIEPDYTTARLQELLIMLQRDSMQQVAKICREGELYDPTEVTFYYYEGTALYRLGKDFDAIRCLQKGTDRIDESTDRQLASDIYALLGDVLHSNHLKEEAYIAYDHALEYNELNLLCLNNYAYFLGMDGQQLDKAERMSRITVEAESTDPTYLDTYAWILYLKKDYVQAREYIREAIRLAEETEANASIFEHAGDIAYRCGDRNQALIYWKKALSLTRDRSARRNVQRKVWRRRL
;
A
#
# COMPACT_ATOMS: atom_id res chain seq x y z
N ILE A 1 29.68 31.05 32.47
CA ILE A 1 29.20 30.79 33.83
C ILE A 1 28.46 31.99 34.42
N ARG A 2 29.12 33.17 34.66
CA ARG A 2 28.49 34.35 35.31
C ARG A 2 27.14 34.75 34.71
N THR A 3 26.98 34.61 33.40
CA THR A 3 25.73 34.94 32.70
C THR A 3 24.63 33.91 33.03
N ILE A 4 24.99 32.62 33.05
CA ILE A 4 24.11 31.54 33.43
C ILE A 4 23.66 31.66 34.89
N ASP A 5 24.61 31.94 35.80
CA ASP A 5 24.32 32.18 37.23
C ASP A 5 23.35 33.35 37.45
N ARG A 6 23.41 34.38 36.57
CA ARG A 6 22.49 35.50 36.64
C ARG A 6 21.12 35.13 36.13
N LEU A 7 21.04 34.34 35.08
CA LEU A 7 19.75 33.82 34.56
C LEU A 7 19.07 32.91 35.59
N GLU A 8 19.81 31.97 36.19
CA GLU A 8 19.28 31.11 37.24
C GLU A 8 18.71 31.89 38.44
N ARG A 9 19.30 33.03 38.80
CA ARG A 9 18.76 33.88 39.88
C ARG A 9 17.46 34.61 39.50
N ILE A 10 17.23 34.85 38.20
CA ILE A 10 16.07 35.57 37.71
C ILE A 10 14.92 34.62 37.36
N GLU A 11 15.23 33.54 36.68
CA GLU A 11 14.26 32.58 36.10
C GLU A 11 14.12 31.30 36.92
N GLY A 12 15.00 31.06 37.88
CA GLY A 12 15.13 29.77 38.57
C GLY A 12 16.06 28.81 37.81
N ARG A 13 16.42 27.74 38.44
CA ARG A 13 17.25 26.66 37.85
C ARG A 13 16.37 25.83 36.90
N SER A 14 16.89 25.54 35.73
CA SER A 14 16.22 24.72 34.71
C SER A 14 17.19 23.70 34.13
N GLU A 15 16.68 22.63 33.54
CA GLU A 15 17.47 21.62 32.84
C GLU A 15 18.38 22.26 31.79
N GLN A 16 17.84 23.17 30.98
CA GLN A 16 18.64 23.86 29.94
C GLN A 16 19.81 24.64 30.51
N LEU A 17 19.59 25.48 31.56
CA LEU A 17 20.66 26.27 32.16
C LEU A 17 21.70 25.38 32.86
N SER A 18 21.26 24.30 33.50
CA SER A 18 22.16 23.34 34.15
C SER A 18 23.02 22.59 33.14
N LEU A 19 22.44 22.19 31.97
CA LEU A 19 23.20 21.57 30.89
C LEU A 19 24.18 22.54 30.22
N GLU A 20 23.82 23.79 30.02
CA GLU A 20 24.74 24.82 29.50
C GLU A 20 25.91 25.05 30.49
N LYS A 21 25.62 25.05 31.77
CA LYS A 21 26.62 25.12 32.83
C LYS A 21 27.58 23.93 32.80
N PHE A 22 27.02 22.73 32.72
CA PHE A 22 27.76 21.48 32.62
C PHE A 22 28.71 21.52 31.41
N GLN A 23 28.21 21.82 30.22
CA GLN A 23 29.02 21.91 29.00
C GLN A 23 30.13 22.98 29.11
N THR A 24 29.78 24.12 29.71
CA THR A 24 30.74 25.21 29.91
C THR A 24 31.89 24.81 30.82
N TYR A 25 31.60 24.15 31.94
CA TYR A 25 32.59 23.66 32.85
C TYR A 25 33.45 22.54 32.24
N LEU A 26 32.84 21.60 31.48
CA LEU A 26 33.62 20.61 30.76
C LEU A 26 34.59 21.24 29.73
N ALA A 27 34.16 22.27 29.02
CA ALA A 27 35.01 23.01 28.08
C ALA A 27 36.18 23.71 28.81
N MET A 28 36.00 24.03 30.09
CA MET A 28 37.04 24.60 30.97
C MET A 28 37.88 23.47 31.62
N LYS A 29 37.60 22.20 31.39
CA LYS A 29 38.22 21.04 32.05
C LYS A 29 38.01 21.01 33.56
N ASP A 30 36.87 21.48 33.99
CA ASP A 30 36.45 21.55 35.39
C ASP A 30 35.30 20.57 35.61
N ASP A 31 35.63 19.28 35.62
CA ASP A 31 34.65 18.18 35.72
C ASP A 31 33.86 18.22 37.02
N GLU A 32 34.49 18.61 38.13
CA GLU A 32 33.85 18.67 39.43
C GLU A 32 32.66 19.64 39.44
N HIS A 33 32.87 20.87 38.99
CA HIS A 33 31.79 21.86 38.90
C HIS A 33 30.77 21.54 37.80
N ALA A 34 31.17 20.82 36.72
CA ALA A 34 30.26 20.35 35.72
C ALA A 34 29.20 19.42 36.31
N TYR A 35 29.63 18.35 36.98
CA TYR A 35 28.69 17.40 37.60
C TYR A 35 27.90 18.04 38.73
N GLN A 36 28.53 18.93 39.53
CA GLN A 36 27.86 19.65 40.62
C GLN A 36 26.64 20.46 40.07
N ALA A 37 26.73 21.03 38.87
CA ALA A 37 25.61 21.77 38.29
C ALA A 37 24.37 20.89 38.04
N ILE A 38 24.57 19.64 37.69
CA ILE A 38 23.46 18.68 37.49
C ILE A 38 22.99 18.09 38.82
N GLU A 39 23.91 17.82 39.75
CA GLU A 39 23.58 17.38 41.11
C GLU A 39 22.72 18.42 41.85
N ASP A 40 23.03 19.69 41.67
CA ASP A 40 22.26 20.80 42.20
C ASP A 40 20.85 20.85 41.61
N LEU A 41 20.70 20.54 40.30
CA LEU A 41 19.40 20.40 39.68
C LEU A 41 18.59 19.23 40.26
N CYS A 42 19.24 18.10 40.47
CA CYS A 42 18.62 16.95 41.16
C CYS A 42 18.18 17.29 42.59
N ALA A 43 18.99 18.08 43.32
CA ALA A 43 18.67 18.49 44.70
C ALA A 43 17.49 19.46 44.77
N GLU A 44 17.32 20.31 43.76
CA GLU A 44 16.20 21.25 43.65
C GLU A 44 14.89 20.55 43.29
N TYR A 45 14.98 19.49 42.46
CA TYR A 45 13.82 18.67 42.06
C TYR A 45 13.95 17.19 42.50
N PRO A 46 13.96 16.90 43.82
CA PRO A 46 14.32 15.56 44.33
C PRO A 46 13.31 14.46 43.98
N TYR A 47 12.10 14.82 43.63
CA TYR A 47 11.03 13.89 43.20
C TYR A 47 10.99 13.66 41.70
N ASP A 48 11.70 14.45 40.89
CA ASP A 48 11.79 14.26 39.46
C ASP A 48 13.05 13.44 39.12
N LEU A 49 12.90 12.11 39.13
CA LEU A 49 14.01 11.20 38.92
C LEU A 49 14.60 11.25 37.52
N ARG A 50 13.96 11.97 36.57
CA ARG A 50 14.52 12.19 35.22
C ARG A 50 15.88 12.90 35.30
N TYR A 51 16.04 13.85 36.22
CA TYR A 51 17.31 14.56 36.39
C TYR A 51 18.42 13.65 36.95
N ARG A 52 18.06 12.65 37.77
CA ARG A 52 19.03 11.64 38.20
C ARG A 52 19.45 10.74 37.05
N VAL A 53 18.51 10.35 36.18
CA VAL A 53 18.86 9.59 34.97
C VAL A 53 19.74 10.41 34.04
N LEU A 54 19.42 11.70 33.81
CA LEU A 54 20.26 12.63 33.07
C LEU A 54 21.70 12.68 33.63
N LEU A 55 21.88 12.76 34.96
CA LEU A 55 23.18 12.69 35.56
C LEU A 55 23.90 11.37 35.24
N GLY A 56 23.20 10.24 35.29
CA GLY A 56 23.72 8.93 34.90
C GLY A 56 24.15 8.91 33.42
N ASP A 57 23.33 9.45 32.53
CA ASP A 57 23.63 9.51 31.08
C ASP A 57 24.89 10.34 30.82
N LEU A 58 25.05 11.46 31.53
CA LEU A 58 26.24 12.31 31.43
C LEU A 58 27.49 11.61 31.95
N TYR A 59 27.40 10.84 33.04
CA TYR A 59 28.49 9.99 33.51
C TYR A 59 28.87 8.93 32.48
N ASP A 60 27.88 8.23 31.91
CA ASP A 60 28.13 7.19 30.91
C ASP A 60 28.80 7.73 29.64
N GLN A 61 28.32 8.86 29.11
CA GLN A 61 28.87 9.53 27.94
C GLN A 61 30.33 10.00 28.13
N ASN A 62 30.72 10.30 29.35
CA ASN A 62 32.08 10.74 29.70
C ASN A 62 32.98 9.61 30.21
N GLY A 63 32.53 8.35 30.11
CA GLY A 63 33.32 7.16 30.46
C GLY A 63 33.27 6.74 31.92
N TYR A 64 32.44 7.37 32.75
CA TYR A 64 32.23 7.02 34.16
C TYR A 64 31.13 5.96 34.28
N HIS A 65 31.30 4.83 33.60
CA HIS A 65 30.29 3.77 33.43
C HIS A 65 29.79 3.16 34.74
N GLU A 66 30.67 3.01 35.76
CA GLU A 66 30.28 2.45 37.06
C GLU A 66 29.33 3.38 37.83
N GLN A 67 29.60 4.69 37.80
CA GLN A 67 28.75 5.69 38.42
C GLN A 67 27.37 5.75 37.73
N ALA A 68 27.35 5.73 36.41
CA ALA A 68 26.10 5.66 35.63
C ALA A 68 25.26 4.44 36.04
N LEU A 69 25.86 3.25 36.06
CA LEU A 69 25.16 2.01 36.40
C LEU A 69 24.55 2.06 37.83
N LEU A 70 25.27 2.63 38.78
CA LEU A 70 24.76 2.80 40.14
C LEU A 70 23.52 3.69 40.16
N ILE A 71 23.59 4.83 39.48
CA ILE A 71 22.46 5.77 39.38
C ILE A 71 21.23 5.11 38.76
N TYR A 72 21.38 4.43 37.61
CA TYR A 72 20.26 3.75 36.97
C TYR A 72 19.61 2.70 37.87
N LYS A 73 20.43 1.91 38.58
CA LYS A 73 19.93 0.91 39.52
C LYS A 73 19.21 1.54 40.72
N ASP A 74 19.75 2.64 41.25
CA ASP A 74 19.11 3.37 42.36
C ASP A 74 17.76 3.95 41.95
N VAL A 75 17.69 4.54 40.78
CA VAL A 75 16.42 5.06 40.23
C VAL A 75 15.40 3.92 40.05
N LEU A 76 15.81 2.78 39.47
CA LEU A 76 14.92 1.63 39.29
C LEU A 76 14.58 0.90 40.61
N ALA A 77 15.38 1.04 41.63
CA ALA A 77 15.04 0.55 42.99
C ALA A 77 13.92 1.41 43.62
N ALA A 78 13.92 2.72 43.38
CA ALA A 78 12.89 3.65 43.84
C ALA A 78 11.62 3.59 42.96
N GLU A 79 11.78 3.58 41.64
CA GLU A 79 10.73 3.52 40.65
C GLU A 79 11.03 2.42 39.62
N PRO A 80 10.59 1.18 39.84
CA PRO A 80 10.88 0.04 38.95
C PRO A 80 10.41 0.25 37.48
N ASP A 81 9.38 1.08 37.29
CA ASP A 81 8.77 1.36 35.98
C ASP A 81 9.23 2.70 35.38
N ASN A 82 10.31 3.31 35.97
CA ASN A 82 10.87 4.55 35.43
C ASN A 82 11.41 4.34 34.01
N SER A 83 10.71 4.85 33.04
CA SER A 83 10.98 4.61 31.61
C SER A 83 12.34 5.16 31.17
N TYR A 84 12.76 6.30 31.70
CA TYR A 84 14.08 6.89 31.39
C TYR A 84 15.21 5.97 31.82
N ALA A 85 15.19 5.57 33.09
CA ALA A 85 16.22 4.67 33.65
C ALA A 85 16.22 3.29 32.94
N GLN A 86 15.04 2.77 32.55
CA GLN A 86 14.94 1.53 31.81
C GLN A 86 15.63 1.63 30.45
N ILE A 87 15.39 2.69 29.67
CA ILE A 87 15.99 2.89 28.35
C ILE A 87 17.49 3.14 28.47
N SER A 88 17.94 4.00 29.40
CA SER A 88 19.37 4.26 29.60
C SER A 88 20.11 2.99 30.03
N LEU A 89 19.52 2.18 30.92
CA LEU A 89 20.14 0.91 31.35
C LEU A 89 20.16 -0.14 30.23
N LEU A 90 19.16 -0.17 29.33
CA LEU A 90 19.20 -1.01 28.12
C LEU A 90 20.36 -0.59 27.21
N ALA A 91 20.53 0.70 26.98
CA ALA A 91 21.63 1.23 26.19
C ALA A 91 22.98 0.87 26.79
N TYR A 92 23.11 1.03 28.12
CA TYR A 92 24.30 0.66 28.88
C TYR A 92 24.65 -0.83 28.73
N TYR A 93 23.68 -1.75 28.96
CA TYR A 93 23.93 -3.18 28.83
C TYR A 93 24.30 -3.59 27.43
N LYS A 94 23.72 -2.93 26.43
CA LYS A 94 24.04 -3.15 25.02
C LYS A 94 25.47 -2.73 24.70
N ALA A 95 25.91 -1.56 25.18
CA ALA A 95 27.26 -1.05 24.98
C ALA A 95 28.30 -1.91 25.72
N ALA A 96 27.95 -2.44 26.90
CA ALA A 96 28.79 -3.34 27.71
C ALA A 96 28.80 -4.81 27.20
N GLU A 97 28.10 -5.11 26.07
CA GLU A 97 27.94 -6.48 25.53
C GLU A 97 27.40 -7.49 26.57
N ALA A 98 26.59 -7.02 27.50
CA ALA A 98 25.99 -7.83 28.57
C ALA A 98 24.67 -8.44 28.13
N ASP A 99 24.69 -9.29 27.09
CA ASP A 99 23.52 -9.78 26.36
C ASP A 99 22.43 -10.38 27.24
N SER A 100 22.79 -11.16 28.26
CA SER A 100 21.81 -11.78 29.18
C SER A 100 21.05 -10.73 29.99
N LEU A 101 21.75 -9.72 30.51
CA LEU A 101 21.15 -8.64 31.31
C LEU A 101 20.31 -7.73 30.44
N TYR A 102 20.77 -7.49 29.18
CA TYR A 102 20.03 -6.74 28.18
C TYR A 102 18.69 -7.41 27.88
N LEU A 103 18.71 -8.71 27.54
CA LEU A 103 17.48 -9.45 27.17
C LEU A 103 16.51 -9.56 28.36
N ASP A 104 17.00 -9.81 29.56
CA ASP A 104 16.17 -9.85 30.77
C ASP A 104 15.45 -8.51 31.02
N LEU A 105 16.18 -7.40 30.87
CA LEU A 105 15.61 -6.08 31.05
C LEU A 105 14.65 -5.74 29.90
N LEU A 106 15.04 -6.05 28.66
CA LEU A 106 14.20 -5.84 27.46
C LEU A 106 12.82 -6.52 27.63
N HIS A 107 12.81 -7.80 28.00
CA HIS A 107 11.54 -8.53 28.20
C HIS A 107 10.70 -7.87 29.30
N ARG A 108 11.32 -7.47 30.41
CA ARG A 108 10.61 -6.76 31.48
C ARG A 108 10.01 -5.44 31.02
N VAL A 109 10.78 -4.64 30.27
CA VAL A 109 10.32 -3.33 29.76
C VAL A 109 9.19 -3.50 28.76
N VAL A 110 9.37 -4.37 27.76
CA VAL A 110 8.40 -4.54 26.65
C VAL A 110 7.10 -5.17 27.13
N LEU A 111 7.15 -6.09 28.08
CA LEU A 111 5.99 -6.84 28.54
C LEU A 111 5.31 -6.26 29.79
N ASN A 112 5.87 -5.24 30.43
CA ASN A 112 5.26 -4.61 31.59
C ASN A 112 4.23 -3.56 31.18
N PRO A 113 2.94 -3.72 31.49
CA PRO A 113 1.90 -2.76 31.15
C PRO A 113 2.01 -1.42 31.90
N ARG A 114 2.82 -1.34 32.96
CA ARG A 114 3.07 -0.09 33.71
C ARG A 114 4.17 0.76 33.08
N THR A 115 5.06 0.17 32.28
CA THR A 115 6.04 0.92 31.51
C THR A 115 5.33 1.75 30.43
N GLN A 116 5.73 3.01 30.29
CA GLN A 116 5.14 3.91 29.29
C GLN A 116 5.24 3.29 27.89
N THR A 117 4.15 3.43 27.12
CA THR A 117 4.05 2.86 25.78
C THR A 117 5.19 3.28 24.86
N ALA A 118 5.60 4.56 24.91
CA ALA A 118 6.74 5.06 24.13
C ALA A 118 8.03 4.32 24.45
N ALA A 119 8.32 4.07 25.74
CA ALA A 119 9.54 3.35 26.15
C ALA A 119 9.50 1.86 25.75
N ARG A 120 8.33 1.22 25.82
CA ARG A 120 8.13 -0.16 25.34
C ARG A 120 8.42 -0.28 23.84
N ILE A 121 7.93 0.69 23.07
CA ILE A 121 8.14 0.75 21.62
C ILE A 121 9.60 1.05 21.30
N GLU A 122 10.23 2.00 21.98
CA GLU A 122 11.64 2.34 21.79
C GLU A 122 12.57 1.15 22.07
N ALA A 123 12.36 0.47 23.21
CA ALA A 123 13.11 -0.74 23.56
C ALA A 123 12.96 -1.83 22.49
N MET A 124 11.72 -2.07 22.04
CA MET A 124 11.43 -3.08 21.01
C MET A 124 12.01 -2.70 19.66
N ARG A 125 11.96 -1.41 19.28
CA ARG A 125 12.57 -0.87 18.06
C ARG A 125 14.07 -1.09 18.05
N GLY A 126 14.76 -0.72 19.10
CA GLY A 126 16.22 -0.89 19.21
C GLY A 126 16.66 -2.36 19.08
N TYR A 127 15.85 -3.29 19.61
CA TYR A 127 16.09 -4.73 19.47
C TYR A 127 15.80 -5.24 18.04
N ALA A 128 14.69 -4.83 17.46
CA ALA A 128 14.30 -5.20 16.10
C ALA A 128 15.30 -4.69 15.05
N GLU A 129 15.70 -3.43 15.13
CA GLU A 129 16.68 -2.82 14.21
C GLU A 129 18.05 -3.48 14.31
N ASP A 130 18.49 -3.83 15.53
CA ASP A 130 19.74 -4.57 15.72
C ASP A 130 19.69 -5.96 15.08
N ASN A 131 18.57 -6.68 15.25
CA ASN A 131 18.34 -7.97 14.63
C ASN A 131 18.32 -7.87 13.09
N ILE A 132 17.69 -6.83 12.51
CA ILE A 132 17.69 -6.56 11.06
C ILE A 132 19.12 -6.34 10.58
N ARG A 133 19.87 -5.46 11.24
CA ARG A 133 21.26 -5.12 10.86
C ARG A 133 22.18 -6.32 10.90
N ARG A 134 22.10 -7.14 11.96
CA ARG A 134 22.91 -8.36 12.12
C ARG A 134 22.42 -9.53 11.27
N ARG A 135 21.24 -9.43 10.67
CA ARG A 135 20.56 -10.53 9.96
C ARG A 135 20.44 -11.81 10.81
N ALA A 136 20.28 -11.64 12.12
CA ALA A 136 20.17 -12.74 13.08
C ALA A 136 18.83 -13.48 12.94
N ASP A 137 18.67 -14.61 13.65
CA ASP A 137 17.39 -15.32 13.69
C ASP A 137 16.28 -14.41 14.22
N SER A 138 15.13 -14.48 13.57
CA SER A 138 13.97 -13.64 13.89
C SER A 138 13.02 -14.24 14.91
N THR A 139 13.24 -15.48 15.35
CA THR A 139 12.31 -16.22 16.20
C THR A 139 12.03 -15.51 17.52
N GLU A 140 13.06 -15.10 18.24
CA GLU A 140 12.91 -14.41 19.53
C GLU A 140 12.24 -13.04 19.39
N VAL A 141 12.64 -12.26 18.36
CA VAL A 141 12.04 -10.95 18.08
C VAL A 141 10.55 -11.09 17.80
N LEU A 142 10.16 -12.06 16.96
CA LEU A 142 8.75 -12.32 16.65
C LEU A 142 7.96 -12.83 17.85
N GLN A 143 8.57 -13.65 18.71
CA GLN A 143 7.94 -14.10 19.96
C GLN A 143 7.67 -12.92 20.88
N LEU A 144 8.64 -12.02 21.05
CA LEU A 144 8.47 -10.84 21.90
C LEU A 144 7.41 -9.89 21.35
N PHE A 145 7.36 -9.65 20.02
CA PHE A 145 6.28 -8.92 19.39
C PHE A 145 4.91 -9.57 19.67
N ASN A 146 4.82 -10.89 19.52
CA ASN A 146 3.56 -11.60 19.72
C ASN A 146 3.08 -11.52 21.16
N GLN A 147 4.00 -11.64 22.14
CA GLN A 147 3.69 -11.50 23.56
C GLN A 147 3.26 -10.07 23.91
N ALA A 148 3.94 -9.06 23.36
CA ALA A 148 3.58 -7.65 23.56
C ALA A 148 2.19 -7.34 22.97
N LEU A 149 1.90 -7.81 21.76
CA LEU A 149 0.63 -7.59 21.07
C LEU A 149 -0.52 -8.45 21.61
N ALA A 150 -0.25 -9.49 22.38
CA ALA A 150 -1.28 -10.25 23.08
C ALA A 150 -1.88 -9.49 24.27
N GLN A 151 -1.21 -8.41 24.74
CA GLN A 151 -1.71 -7.53 25.78
C GLN A 151 -2.60 -6.42 25.16
N PRO A 152 -3.49 -5.79 25.95
CA PRO A 152 -4.23 -4.62 25.51
C PRO A 152 -3.28 -3.53 24.98
N GLN A 153 -3.58 -2.98 23.83
CA GLN A 153 -2.81 -1.91 23.20
C GLN A 153 -3.53 -0.57 23.35
N GLU A 154 -2.79 0.50 23.64
CA GLU A 154 -3.32 1.87 23.68
C GLU A 154 -3.49 2.45 22.25
N ASN A 155 -2.60 2.02 21.35
CA ASN A 155 -2.57 2.44 19.96
C ASN A 155 -1.93 1.33 19.10
N ARG A 156 -1.82 1.56 17.79
CA ARG A 156 -1.27 0.60 16.81
C ARG A 156 0.26 0.55 16.71
N ASP A 157 1.00 1.45 17.39
CA ASP A 157 2.44 1.67 17.16
C ASP A 157 3.29 0.39 17.26
N MET A 158 3.01 -0.48 18.25
CA MET A 158 3.71 -1.76 18.39
C MET A 158 3.44 -2.70 17.20
N ALA A 159 2.23 -2.70 16.68
CA ALA A 159 1.87 -3.51 15.52
C ALA A 159 2.47 -2.92 14.23
N GLU A 160 2.54 -1.60 14.08
CA GLU A 160 3.23 -0.94 12.97
C GLU A 160 4.74 -1.23 13.01
N LEU A 161 5.35 -1.20 14.18
CA LEU A 161 6.76 -1.59 14.33
C LEU A 161 6.99 -3.05 13.90
N LYS A 162 6.06 -3.96 14.23
CA LYS A 162 6.11 -5.34 13.75
C LYS A 162 5.94 -5.42 12.23
N ALA A 163 5.05 -4.61 11.63
CA ALA A 163 4.88 -4.55 10.18
C ALA A 163 6.16 -4.10 9.47
N TYR A 164 6.79 -3.05 10.00
CA TYR A 164 8.11 -2.60 9.54
C TYR A 164 9.14 -3.73 9.60
N TYR A 165 9.26 -4.41 10.76
CA TYR A 165 10.19 -5.52 10.93
C TYR A 165 9.96 -6.67 9.94
N VAL A 166 8.71 -7.10 9.77
CA VAL A 166 8.30 -8.16 8.83
C VAL A 166 8.68 -7.78 7.38
N SER A 167 8.48 -6.52 7.01
CA SER A 167 8.79 -5.99 5.67
C SER A 167 10.29 -5.92 5.42
N GLU A 168 11.07 -5.37 6.36
CA GLU A 168 12.55 -5.28 6.25
C GLU A 168 13.22 -6.65 6.18
N ARG A 169 12.65 -7.63 6.90
CA ARG A 169 13.10 -9.02 6.88
C ARG A 169 12.60 -9.79 5.65
N ARG A 170 11.81 -9.15 4.76
CA ARG A 170 11.19 -9.77 3.57
C ARG A 170 10.49 -11.09 3.90
N MET A 171 9.73 -11.08 4.98
CA MET A 171 8.99 -12.27 5.40
C MET A 171 7.83 -12.58 4.45
N PRO A 172 7.28 -13.81 4.48
CA PRO A 172 6.14 -14.17 3.64
C PRO A 172 4.97 -13.19 3.79
N THR A 173 4.25 -12.96 2.71
CA THR A 173 3.09 -12.05 2.66
C THR A 173 2.02 -12.39 3.70
N ASP A 174 1.89 -13.67 4.09
CA ASP A 174 0.99 -14.10 5.17
C ASP A 174 1.35 -13.49 6.52
N SER A 175 2.63 -13.28 6.79
CA SER A 175 3.08 -12.62 8.01
C SER A 175 2.66 -11.16 8.02
N LEU A 176 2.81 -10.45 6.89
CA LEU A 176 2.38 -9.06 6.76
C LEU A 176 0.85 -8.95 6.88
N LEU A 177 0.11 -9.84 6.21
CA LEU A 177 -1.34 -9.90 6.30
C LEU A 177 -1.84 -10.09 7.75
N ALA A 178 -1.19 -10.99 8.50
CA ALA A 178 -1.52 -11.20 9.91
C ALA A 178 -1.30 -9.93 10.76
N VAL A 179 -0.23 -9.18 10.47
CA VAL A 179 0.04 -7.91 11.16
C VAL A 179 -0.96 -6.83 10.78
N MET A 180 -1.34 -6.70 9.49
CA MET A 180 -2.37 -5.74 9.06
C MET A 180 -3.70 -6.01 9.80
N ARG A 181 -4.10 -7.28 9.93
CA ARG A 181 -5.29 -7.67 10.70
C ARG A 181 -5.17 -7.35 12.19
N THR A 182 -3.97 -7.47 12.76
CA THR A 182 -3.72 -7.04 14.14
C THR A 182 -3.90 -5.53 14.27
N ILE A 183 -3.35 -4.73 13.36
CA ILE A 183 -3.55 -3.28 13.33
C ILE A 183 -5.04 -2.93 13.25
N LEU A 184 -5.78 -3.55 12.32
CA LEU A 184 -7.22 -3.33 12.16
C LEU A 184 -8.07 -3.82 13.34
N SER A 185 -7.56 -4.76 14.15
CA SER A 185 -8.24 -5.15 15.40
C SER A 185 -8.06 -4.12 16.52
N ILE A 186 -7.01 -3.30 16.48
CA ILE A 186 -6.71 -2.22 17.43
C ILE A 186 -7.41 -0.93 16.96
N GLU A 187 -7.22 -0.56 15.70
CA GLU A 187 -7.78 0.64 15.07
C GLU A 187 -8.50 0.24 13.77
N PRO A 188 -9.80 -0.08 13.82
CA PRO A 188 -10.55 -0.56 12.65
C PRO A 188 -10.73 0.45 11.54
N ASP A 189 -10.58 1.75 11.85
CA ASP A 189 -10.67 2.88 10.92
C ASP A 189 -9.33 3.25 10.25
N TYR A 190 -8.26 2.47 10.50
CA TYR A 190 -6.98 2.74 9.88
C TYR A 190 -6.94 2.30 8.40
N THR A 191 -7.30 3.23 7.52
CA THR A 191 -7.43 3.05 6.07
C THR A 191 -6.17 2.44 5.43
N THR A 192 -4.97 2.87 5.84
CA THR A 192 -3.70 2.38 5.26
C THR A 192 -3.53 0.86 5.42
N ALA A 193 -3.80 0.31 6.61
CA ALA A 193 -3.69 -1.13 6.82
C ALA A 193 -4.75 -1.90 6.02
N ARG A 194 -5.95 -1.35 5.88
CA ARG A 194 -7.02 -1.95 5.08
C ARG A 194 -6.70 -1.97 3.60
N LEU A 195 -6.10 -0.90 3.06
CA LEU A 195 -5.61 -0.86 1.68
C LEU A 195 -4.48 -1.87 1.45
N GLN A 196 -3.58 -2.05 2.41
CA GLN A 196 -2.54 -3.08 2.31
C GLN A 196 -3.14 -4.51 2.30
N GLU A 197 -4.13 -4.79 3.16
CA GLU A 197 -4.84 -6.08 3.13
C GLU A 197 -5.55 -6.29 1.79
N LEU A 198 -6.20 -5.25 1.27
CA LEU A 198 -6.86 -5.24 -0.04
C LEU A 198 -5.88 -5.60 -1.17
N LEU A 199 -4.73 -4.96 -1.23
CA LEU A 199 -3.71 -5.21 -2.25
C LEU A 199 -3.20 -6.67 -2.21
N ILE A 200 -3.02 -7.23 -1.01
CA ILE A 200 -2.63 -8.63 -0.85
C ILE A 200 -3.73 -9.57 -1.40
N MET A 201 -5.00 -9.27 -1.16
CA MET A 201 -6.11 -10.11 -1.66
C MET A 201 -6.31 -9.97 -3.16
N LEU A 202 -6.04 -8.80 -3.75
CA LEU A 202 -6.02 -8.60 -5.20
C LEU A 202 -4.95 -9.46 -5.88
N GLN A 203 -3.73 -9.50 -5.32
CA GLN A 203 -2.66 -10.36 -5.84
C GLN A 203 -3.00 -11.86 -5.77
N ARG A 204 -3.87 -12.26 -4.83
CA ARG A 204 -4.33 -13.65 -4.68
C ARG A 204 -5.57 -13.96 -5.51
N ASP A 205 -6.04 -13.03 -6.30
CA ASP A 205 -7.28 -13.14 -7.09
C ASP A 205 -8.52 -13.52 -6.27
N SER A 206 -8.55 -13.14 -5.00
CA SER A 206 -9.62 -13.50 -4.04
C SER A 206 -10.75 -12.47 -4.06
N MET A 207 -11.54 -12.42 -5.13
CA MET A 207 -12.57 -11.38 -5.34
C MET A 207 -13.62 -11.32 -4.23
N GLN A 208 -13.99 -12.46 -3.61
CA GLN A 208 -14.90 -12.47 -2.46
C GLN A 208 -14.32 -11.75 -1.25
N GLN A 209 -13.01 -11.96 -0.98
CA GLN A 209 -12.31 -11.26 0.11
C GLN A 209 -12.14 -9.78 -0.19
N VAL A 210 -11.77 -9.44 -1.44
CA VAL A 210 -11.68 -8.04 -1.91
C VAL A 210 -12.98 -7.30 -1.64
N ALA A 211 -14.13 -7.83 -2.10
CA ALA A 211 -15.42 -7.21 -1.87
C ALA A 211 -15.78 -7.06 -0.37
N LYS A 212 -15.38 -8.02 0.47
CA LYS A 212 -15.59 -7.95 1.92
C LYS A 212 -14.77 -6.82 2.54
N ILE A 213 -13.47 -6.77 2.24
CA ILE A 213 -12.54 -5.76 2.78
C ILE A 213 -12.97 -4.35 2.38
N CYS A 214 -13.40 -4.18 1.12
CA CYS A 214 -13.87 -2.88 0.62
C CYS A 214 -15.13 -2.42 1.36
N ARG A 215 -16.13 -3.29 1.57
CA ARG A 215 -17.33 -2.94 2.35
C ARG A 215 -17.02 -2.54 3.78
N GLU A 216 -16.07 -3.22 4.42
CA GLU A 216 -15.59 -2.81 5.74
C GLU A 216 -14.87 -1.45 5.65
N GLY A 217 -14.13 -1.21 4.55
CA GLY A 217 -13.48 0.09 4.27
C GLY A 217 -14.50 1.21 4.14
N GLU A 218 -15.53 1.04 3.31
CA GLU A 218 -16.63 2.01 3.14
C GLU A 218 -17.35 2.35 4.45
N LEU A 219 -17.40 1.41 5.40
CA LEU A 219 -18.04 1.64 6.70
C LEU A 219 -17.23 2.59 7.59
N TYR A 220 -15.90 2.46 7.56
CA TYR A 220 -15.01 3.24 8.42
C TYR A 220 -14.50 4.52 7.74
N ASP A 221 -14.32 4.48 6.42
CA ASP A 221 -13.90 5.62 5.61
C ASP A 221 -14.75 5.70 4.32
N PRO A 222 -15.96 6.27 4.42
CA PRO A 222 -16.87 6.36 3.28
C PRO A 222 -16.43 7.38 2.22
N THR A 223 -15.34 8.10 2.42
CA THR A 223 -14.80 9.09 1.48
C THR A 223 -13.69 8.51 0.61
N GLU A 224 -13.10 7.37 1.00
CA GLU A 224 -12.04 6.73 0.24
C GLU A 224 -12.60 5.99 -1.00
N VAL A 225 -12.46 6.62 -2.17
CA VAL A 225 -13.01 6.16 -3.46
C VAL A 225 -12.41 4.81 -3.89
N THR A 226 -11.19 4.51 -3.46
CA THR A 226 -10.48 3.25 -3.78
C THR A 226 -11.29 2.01 -3.39
N PHE A 227 -12.03 2.06 -2.26
CA PHE A 227 -12.84 0.93 -1.84
C PHE A 227 -14.00 0.66 -2.81
N TYR A 228 -14.69 1.70 -3.28
CA TYR A 228 -15.77 1.55 -4.26
C TYR A 228 -15.29 1.04 -5.61
N TYR A 229 -14.12 1.50 -6.07
CA TYR A 229 -13.51 1.02 -7.30
C TYR A 229 -13.21 -0.49 -7.25
N TYR A 230 -12.54 -0.94 -6.19
CA TYR A 230 -12.18 -2.36 -6.06
C TYR A 230 -13.36 -3.24 -5.65
N GLU A 231 -14.35 -2.76 -4.89
CA GLU A 231 -15.58 -3.52 -4.66
C GLU A 231 -16.34 -3.69 -5.97
N GLY A 232 -16.49 -2.62 -6.74
CA GLY A 232 -17.12 -2.66 -8.07
C GLY A 232 -16.43 -3.66 -9.00
N THR A 233 -15.10 -3.60 -9.07
CA THR A 233 -14.28 -4.56 -9.82
C THR A 233 -14.54 -6.00 -9.38
N ALA A 234 -14.51 -6.24 -8.08
CA ALA A 234 -14.71 -7.58 -7.52
C ALA A 234 -16.12 -8.10 -7.78
N LEU A 235 -17.14 -7.26 -7.61
CA LEU A 235 -18.54 -7.62 -7.87
C LEU A 235 -18.76 -7.94 -9.35
N TYR A 236 -18.20 -7.15 -10.26
CA TYR A 236 -18.29 -7.39 -11.71
C TYR A 236 -17.63 -8.73 -12.07
N ARG A 237 -16.41 -8.99 -11.58
CA ARG A 237 -15.72 -10.27 -11.80
C ARG A 237 -16.45 -11.47 -11.20
N LEU A 238 -17.28 -11.26 -10.18
CA LEU A 238 -18.15 -12.27 -9.58
C LEU A 238 -19.50 -12.43 -10.32
N GLY A 239 -19.74 -11.68 -11.41
CA GLY A 239 -20.99 -11.69 -12.16
C GLY A 239 -22.17 -11.05 -11.42
N LYS A 240 -21.90 -10.14 -10.47
CA LYS A 240 -22.91 -9.41 -9.68
C LYS A 240 -23.07 -7.98 -10.23
N ASP A 241 -23.39 -7.88 -11.51
CA ASP A 241 -23.32 -6.63 -12.27
C ASP A 241 -24.16 -5.48 -11.68
N PHE A 242 -25.40 -5.75 -11.24
CA PHE A 242 -26.24 -4.73 -10.63
C PHE A 242 -25.71 -4.23 -9.29
N ASP A 243 -25.05 -5.10 -8.52
CA ASP A 243 -24.41 -4.69 -7.28
C ASP A 243 -23.15 -3.85 -7.59
N ALA A 244 -22.40 -4.23 -8.64
CA ALA A 244 -21.25 -3.45 -9.13
C ALA A 244 -21.66 -2.05 -9.58
N ILE A 245 -22.71 -1.92 -10.41
CA ILE A 245 -23.24 -0.62 -10.83
C ILE A 245 -23.57 0.26 -9.64
N ARG A 246 -24.33 -0.26 -8.68
CA ARG A 246 -24.72 0.51 -7.48
C ARG A 246 -23.52 0.93 -6.62
N CYS A 247 -22.53 0.06 -6.47
CA CYS A 247 -21.31 0.37 -5.74
C CYS A 247 -20.51 1.46 -6.45
N LEU A 248 -20.27 1.31 -7.77
CA LEU A 248 -19.53 2.29 -8.56
C LEU A 248 -20.22 3.65 -8.60
N GLN A 249 -21.56 3.71 -8.75
CA GLN A 249 -22.33 4.96 -8.68
C GLN A 249 -22.16 5.66 -7.33
N LYS A 250 -22.20 4.91 -6.20
CA LYS A 250 -21.89 5.51 -4.89
C LYS A 250 -20.47 6.08 -4.84
N GLY A 251 -19.51 5.36 -5.43
CA GLY A 251 -18.12 5.82 -5.49
C GLY A 251 -17.97 7.09 -6.32
N THR A 252 -18.68 7.20 -7.46
CA THR A 252 -18.66 8.44 -8.28
C THR A 252 -19.26 9.63 -7.54
N ASP A 253 -20.27 9.42 -6.66
CA ASP A 253 -20.84 10.45 -5.80
C ASP A 253 -19.87 10.93 -4.68
N ARG A 254 -18.76 10.25 -4.45
CA ARG A 254 -17.73 10.60 -3.44
C ARG A 254 -16.51 11.28 -4.04
N ILE A 255 -16.41 11.36 -5.35
CA ILE A 255 -15.31 12.05 -6.02
C ILE A 255 -15.36 13.54 -5.71
N ASP A 256 -14.23 14.07 -5.24
CA ASP A 256 -14.04 15.49 -4.94
C ASP A 256 -12.69 16.01 -5.48
N GLU A 257 -12.32 17.24 -5.12
CA GLU A 257 -11.07 17.87 -5.57
C GLU A 257 -9.80 17.17 -5.05
N SER A 258 -9.90 16.39 -3.97
CA SER A 258 -8.77 15.64 -3.39
C SER A 258 -8.60 14.26 -4.03
N THR A 259 -9.60 13.78 -4.75
CA THR A 259 -9.56 12.46 -5.39
C THR A 259 -8.53 12.44 -6.53
N ASP A 260 -7.69 11.41 -6.54
CA ASP A 260 -6.74 11.22 -7.65
C ASP A 260 -7.48 11.15 -9.00
N ARG A 261 -7.04 11.96 -9.97
CA ARG A 261 -7.70 12.08 -11.28
C ARG A 261 -7.71 10.76 -12.07
N GLN A 262 -6.66 9.94 -11.92
CA GLN A 262 -6.62 8.64 -12.57
C GLN A 262 -7.65 7.70 -11.95
N LEU A 263 -7.75 7.64 -10.62
CA LEU A 263 -8.76 6.84 -9.92
C LEU A 263 -10.18 7.29 -10.28
N ALA A 264 -10.44 8.61 -10.33
CA ALA A 264 -11.71 9.16 -10.77
C ALA A 264 -12.06 8.75 -12.21
N SER A 265 -11.08 8.77 -13.10
CA SER A 265 -11.24 8.27 -14.47
C SER A 265 -11.53 6.76 -14.51
N ASP A 266 -10.80 5.98 -13.73
CA ASP A 266 -10.90 4.51 -13.74
C ASP A 266 -12.25 4.01 -13.20
N ILE A 267 -12.78 4.64 -12.15
CA ILE A 267 -14.09 4.25 -11.60
C ILE A 267 -15.23 4.55 -12.58
N TYR A 268 -15.19 5.69 -13.30
CA TYR A 268 -16.15 6.01 -14.34
C TYR A 268 -15.99 5.09 -15.57
N ALA A 269 -14.78 4.76 -15.97
CA ALA A 269 -14.52 3.83 -17.07
C ALA A 269 -15.07 2.43 -16.75
N LEU A 270 -14.81 1.91 -15.55
CA LEU A 270 -15.36 0.64 -15.10
C LEU A 270 -16.90 0.65 -15.01
N LEU A 271 -17.48 1.76 -14.51
CA LEU A 271 -18.93 1.93 -14.52
C LEU A 271 -19.49 1.85 -15.95
N GLY A 272 -18.82 2.49 -16.91
CA GLY A 272 -19.16 2.41 -18.33
C GLY A 272 -19.13 0.97 -18.87
N ASP A 273 -18.07 0.21 -18.54
CA ASP A 273 -17.92 -1.19 -18.95
C ASP A 273 -19.08 -2.06 -18.42
N VAL A 274 -19.42 -1.90 -17.14
CA VAL A 274 -20.47 -2.70 -16.50
C VAL A 274 -21.86 -2.30 -17.02
N LEU A 275 -22.12 -1.01 -17.22
CA LEU A 275 -23.37 -0.51 -17.79
C LEU A 275 -23.56 -1.03 -19.22
N HIS A 276 -22.52 -0.94 -20.08
CA HIS A 276 -22.60 -1.43 -21.46
C HIS A 276 -22.84 -2.95 -21.52
N SER A 277 -22.17 -3.72 -20.66
CA SER A 277 -22.37 -5.18 -20.57
C SER A 277 -23.81 -5.56 -20.16
N ASN A 278 -24.50 -4.64 -19.48
CA ASN A 278 -25.90 -4.79 -19.09
C ASN A 278 -26.90 -4.07 -20.03
N HIS A 279 -26.46 -3.74 -21.25
CA HIS A 279 -27.25 -3.11 -22.30
C HIS A 279 -27.77 -1.69 -21.99
N LEU A 280 -27.21 -1.01 -21.00
CA LEU A 280 -27.48 0.39 -20.61
C LEU A 280 -26.50 1.31 -21.35
N LYS A 281 -26.63 1.39 -22.67
CA LYS A 281 -25.62 1.98 -23.57
C LYS A 281 -25.47 3.48 -23.40
N GLU A 282 -26.59 4.20 -23.30
CA GLU A 282 -26.60 5.65 -23.15
C GLU A 282 -25.90 6.08 -21.87
N GLU A 283 -26.22 5.41 -20.77
CA GLU A 283 -25.59 5.66 -19.48
C GLU A 283 -24.10 5.27 -19.49
N ALA A 284 -23.75 4.19 -20.20
CA ALA A 284 -22.36 3.78 -20.36
C ALA A 284 -21.53 4.85 -21.07
N TYR A 285 -22.07 5.44 -22.17
CA TYR A 285 -21.38 6.48 -22.89
C TYR A 285 -21.20 7.77 -22.10
N ILE A 286 -22.18 8.12 -21.27
CA ILE A 286 -22.05 9.24 -20.31
C ILE A 286 -20.93 8.96 -19.30
N ALA A 287 -20.88 7.74 -18.77
CA ALA A 287 -19.83 7.37 -17.83
C ALA A 287 -18.42 7.43 -18.47
N TYR A 288 -18.27 6.94 -19.71
CA TYR A 288 -17.00 7.07 -20.43
C TYR A 288 -16.61 8.51 -20.74
N ASP A 289 -17.57 9.36 -21.11
CA ASP A 289 -17.29 10.78 -21.33
C ASP A 289 -16.79 11.43 -20.02
N HIS A 290 -17.42 11.14 -18.86
CA HIS A 290 -16.91 11.60 -17.55
C HIS A 290 -15.52 11.02 -17.23
N ALA A 291 -15.24 9.76 -17.54
CA ALA A 291 -13.91 9.21 -17.35
C ALA A 291 -12.84 10.02 -18.08
N LEU A 292 -13.12 10.40 -19.34
CA LEU A 292 -12.19 11.18 -20.18
C LEU A 292 -12.10 12.66 -19.77
N GLU A 293 -13.08 13.22 -19.06
CA GLU A 293 -12.98 14.55 -18.44
C GLU A 293 -11.94 14.57 -17.30
N TYR A 294 -11.81 13.46 -16.54
CA TYR A 294 -10.79 13.32 -15.51
C TYR A 294 -9.41 12.99 -16.08
N ASN A 295 -9.33 12.05 -17.04
CA ASN A 295 -8.10 11.72 -17.73
C ASN A 295 -8.37 11.43 -19.21
N GLU A 296 -8.10 12.39 -20.08
CA GLU A 296 -8.27 12.29 -21.54
C GLU A 296 -7.40 11.21 -22.21
N LEU A 297 -6.34 10.77 -21.53
CA LEU A 297 -5.40 9.73 -21.95
C LEU A 297 -5.56 8.42 -21.16
N ASN A 298 -6.72 8.17 -20.58
CA ASN A 298 -7.00 6.84 -20.03
C ASN A 298 -7.15 5.84 -21.19
N LEU A 299 -6.05 5.18 -21.53
CA LEU A 299 -5.97 4.31 -22.71
C LEU A 299 -6.96 3.14 -22.64
N LEU A 300 -7.19 2.58 -21.45
CA LEU A 300 -8.16 1.51 -21.26
C LEU A 300 -9.58 2.00 -21.55
N CYS A 301 -9.94 3.16 -21.02
CA CYS A 301 -11.22 3.80 -21.28
C CYS A 301 -11.39 4.10 -22.77
N LEU A 302 -10.40 4.73 -23.41
CA LEU A 302 -10.41 5.05 -24.83
C LEU A 302 -10.62 3.80 -25.69
N ASN A 303 -9.91 2.72 -25.39
CA ASN A 303 -10.03 1.45 -26.09
C ASN A 303 -11.43 0.84 -25.97
N ASN A 304 -11.93 0.71 -24.72
CA ASN A 304 -13.23 0.07 -24.48
C ASN A 304 -14.37 0.89 -25.05
N TYR A 305 -14.35 2.21 -24.87
CA TYR A 305 -15.34 3.11 -25.45
C TYR A 305 -15.34 3.05 -26.98
N ALA A 306 -14.16 3.11 -27.62
CA ALA A 306 -14.03 2.98 -29.06
C ALA A 306 -14.57 1.64 -29.57
N TYR A 307 -14.24 0.53 -28.89
CA TYR A 307 -14.73 -0.80 -29.24
C TYR A 307 -16.25 -0.88 -29.18
N PHE A 308 -16.87 -0.40 -28.10
CA PHE A 308 -18.32 -0.45 -27.93
C PHE A 308 -19.08 0.47 -28.92
N LEU A 309 -18.57 1.67 -29.19
CA LEU A 309 -19.13 2.52 -30.26
C LEU A 309 -19.07 1.80 -31.64
N GLY A 310 -17.97 1.12 -31.90
CA GLY A 310 -17.81 0.32 -33.11
C GLY A 310 -18.82 -0.83 -33.19
N MET A 311 -18.96 -1.59 -32.11
CA MET A 311 -19.91 -2.70 -32.01
C MET A 311 -21.37 -2.26 -32.18
N ASP A 312 -21.71 -1.08 -31.70
CA ASP A 312 -23.06 -0.51 -31.82
C ASP A 312 -23.27 0.21 -33.16
N GLY A 313 -22.24 0.28 -34.00
CA GLY A 313 -22.31 0.95 -35.30
C GLY A 313 -22.49 2.47 -35.20
N GLN A 314 -22.12 3.04 -34.07
CA GLN A 314 -22.29 4.47 -33.76
C GLN A 314 -20.96 5.22 -33.83
N GLN A 315 -20.99 6.47 -34.26
CA GLN A 315 -19.87 7.41 -34.18
C GLN A 315 -18.50 6.83 -34.57
N LEU A 316 -18.43 6.06 -35.66
CA LEU A 316 -17.19 5.36 -36.08
C LEU A 316 -15.99 6.29 -36.24
N ASP A 317 -16.19 7.58 -36.56
CA ASP A 317 -15.10 8.55 -36.61
C ASP A 317 -14.58 8.94 -35.22
N LYS A 318 -15.45 9.00 -34.20
CA LYS A 318 -15.02 9.18 -32.77
C LYS A 318 -14.26 7.94 -32.31
N ALA A 319 -14.79 6.76 -32.57
CA ALA A 319 -14.17 5.48 -32.26
C ALA A 319 -12.76 5.35 -32.87
N GLU A 320 -12.61 5.71 -34.15
CA GLU A 320 -11.30 5.67 -34.81
C GLU A 320 -10.29 6.61 -34.16
N ARG A 321 -10.70 7.86 -33.88
CA ARG A 321 -9.78 8.81 -33.21
C ARG A 321 -9.29 8.31 -31.84
N MET A 322 -10.21 7.78 -31.05
CA MET A 322 -9.87 7.25 -29.70
C MET A 322 -8.95 6.04 -29.80
N SER A 323 -9.29 5.08 -30.63
CA SER A 323 -8.49 3.88 -30.83
C SER A 323 -7.13 4.16 -31.51
N ARG A 324 -7.01 5.21 -32.32
CA ARG A 324 -5.72 5.65 -32.86
C ARG A 324 -4.81 6.16 -31.75
N ILE A 325 -5.34 6.95 -30.78
CA ILE A 325 -4.56 7.41 -29.62
C ILE A 325 -3.98 6.23 -28.87
N THR A 326 -4.77 5.15 -28.65
CA THR A 326 -4.27 3.98 -27.90
C THR A 326 -3.12 3.28 -28.64
N VAL A 327 -3.21 3.11 -29.95
CA VAL A 327 -2.16 2.48 -30.76
C VAL A 327 -0.92 3.37 -30.88
N GLU A 328 -1.09 4.70 -30.95
CA GLU A 328 0.04 5.64 -30.98
C GLU A 328 0.80 5.67 -29.64
N ALA A 329 0.08 5.54 -28.51
CA ALA A 329 0.66 5.50 -27.17
C ALA A 329 1.33 4.14 -26.86
N GLU A 330 0.67 3.03 -27.19
CA GLU A 330 1.14 1.67 -26.92
C GLU A 330 1.04 0.79 -28.17
N SER A 331 1.95 0.99 -29.10
CA SER A 331 1.96 0.34 -30.41
C SER A 331 2.22 -1.17 -30.41
N THR A 332 2.53 -1.75 -29.25
CA THR A 332 2.82 -3.20 -29.10
C THR A 332 1.75 -3.92 -28.27
N ASP A 333 0.68 -3.26 -27.85
CA ASP A 333 -0.44 -3.92 -27.18
C ASP A 333 -1.37 -4.59 -28.21
N PRO A 334 -1.52 -5.92 -28.20
CA PRO A 334 -2.34 -6.65 -29.17
C PRO A 334 -3.83 -6.30 -29.07
N THR A 335 -4.32 -5.90 -27.89
CA THR A 335 -5.73 -5.53 -27.68
C THR A 335 -6.04 -4.20 -28.35
N TYR A 336 -5.15 -3.21 -28.21
CA TYR A 336 -5.33 -1.90 -28.84
C TYR A 336 -5.23 -2.00 -30.38
N LEU A 337 -4.28 -2.79 -30.86
CA LEU A 337 -4.13 -3.08 -32.29
C LEU A 337 -5.37 -3.79 -32.87
N ASP A 338 -5.93 -4.75 -32.14
CA ASP A 338 -7.16 -5.46 -32.55
C ASP A 338 -8.36 -4.50 -32.62
N THR A 339 -8.57 -3.69 -31.58
CA THR A 339 -9.66 -2.72 -31.56
C THR A 339 -9.56 -1.74 -32.72
N TYR A 340 -8.35 -1.21 -32.98
CA TYR A 340 -8.16 -0.29 -34.11
C TYR A 340 -8.39 -0.98 -35.45
N ALA A 341 -7.87 -2.19 -35.65
CA ALA A 341 -8.14 -2.98 -36.85
C ALA A 341 -9.62 -3.27 -37.03
N TRP A 342 -10.33 -3.57 -35.94
CA TRP A 342 -11.78 -3.82 -35.99
C TRP A 342 -12.58 -2.58 -36.40
N ILE A 343 -12.24 -1.41 -35.85
CA ILE A 343 -12.88 -0.13 -36.23
C ILE A 343 -12.63 0.21 -37.70
N LEU A 344 -11.40 0.04 -38.20
CA LEU A 344 -11.06 0.21 -39.61
C LEU A 344 -11.86 -0.77 -40.49
N TYR A 345 -12.02 -2.02 -40.07
CA TYR A 345 -12.87 -3.01 -40.73
C TYR A 345 -14.33 -2.55 -40.81
N LEU A 346 -14.90 -2.00 -39.75
CA LEU A 346 -16.25 -1.48 -39.71
C LEU A 346 -16.41 -0.26 -40.64
N LYS A 347 -15.39 0.56 -40.75
CA LYS A 347 -15.28 1.67 -41.71
C LYS A 347 -15.01 1.20 -43.15
N LYS A 348 -14.85 -0.10 -43.38
CA LYS A 348 -14.55 -0.76 -44.65
C LYS A 348 -13.15 -0.48 -45.22
N ASP A 349 -12.24 0.03 -44.43
CA ASP A 349 -10.81 0.09 -44.76
C ASP A 349 -10.12 -1.23 -44.45
N TYR A 350 -10.40 -2.23 -45.29
CA TYR A 350 -9.90 -3.59 -45.07
C TYR A 350 -8.38 -3.70 -45.27
N VAL A 351 -7.78 -2.77 -46.00
CA VAL A 351 -6.34 -2.78 -46.28
C VAL A 351 -5.57 -2.44 -45.01
N GLN A 352 -5.89 -1.31 -44.40
CA GLN A 352 -5.25 -0.92 -43.15
C GLN A 352 -5.64 -1.88 -42.01
N ALA A 353 -6.93 -2.27 -41.92
CA ALA A 353 -7.37 -3.26 -40.93
C ALA A 353 -6.51 -4.55 -40.97
N ARG A 354 -6.13 -5.03 -42.14
CA ARG A 354 -5.30 -6.21 -42.32
C ARG A 354 -3.87 -6.00 -41.80
N GLU A 355 -3.32 -4.82 -41.94
CA GLU A 355 -1.96 -4.52 -41.43
C GLU A 355 -1.92 -4.54 -39.90
N TYR A 356 -2.84 -3.83 -39.25
CA TYR A 356 -2.92 -3.78 -37.80
C TYR A 356 -3.27 -5.13 -37.18
N ILE A 357 -4.21 -5.87 -37.74
CA ILE A 357 -4.60 -7.19 -37.18
C ILE A 357 -3.47 -8.22 -37.32
N ARG A 358 -2.62 -8.14 -38.34
CA ARG A 358 -1.44 -9.00 -38.47
C ARG A 358 -0.44 -8.73 -37.37
N GLU A 359 -0.26 -7.47 -37.03
CA GLU A 359 0.64 -7.11 -35.93
C GLU A 359 0.04 -7.53 -34.58
N ALA A 360 -1.26 -7.35 -34.37
CA ALA A 360 -1.94 -7.88 -33.19
C ALA A 360 -1.73 -9.39 -33.02
N ILE A 361 -1.90 -10.18 -34.09
CA ILE A 361 -1.67 -11.63 -34.05
C ILE A 361 -0.22 -11.97 -33.73
N ARG A 362 0.73 -11.22 -34.28
CA ARG A 362 2.18 -11.46 -34.04
C ARG A 362 2.56 -11.29 -32.57
N LEU A 363 1.86 -10.39 -31.89
CA LEU A 363 2.13 -10.03 -30.48
C LEU A 363 1.23 -10.80 -29.50
N ALA A 364 0.06 -11.26 -29.95
CA ALA A 364 -0.90 -11.93 -29.10
C ALA A 364 -0.42 -13.32 -28.67
N GLU A 365 -0.56 -13.61 -27.38
CA GLU A 365 -0.44 -14.98 -26.87
C GLU A 365 -1.66 -15.82 -27.27
N GLU A 366 -1.48 -17.13 -27.45
CA GLU A 366 -2.54 -18.06 -27.80
C GLU A 366 -3.38 -18.46 -26.59
N THR A 367 -4.12 -17.48 -26.02
CA THR A 367 -4.97 -17.65 -24.84
C THR A 367 -6.45 -17.46 -25.19
N GLU A 368 -7.33 -17.83 -24.27
CA GLU A 368 -8.78 -17.57 -24.41
C GLU A 368 -9.08 -16.08 -24.49
N ALA A 369 -8.36 -15.26 -23.72
CA ALA A 369 -8.52 -13.80 -23.73
C ALA A 369 -8.31 -13.19 -25.11
N ASN A 370 -7.42 -13.78 -25.93
CA ASN A 370 -7.09 -13.30 -27.27
C ASN A 370 -7.88 -14.01 -28.39
N ALA A 371 -8.89 -14.80 -28.05
CA ALA A 371 -9.69 -15.53 -29.05
C ALA A 371 -10.40 -14.59 -30.05
N SER A 372 -10.84 -13.41 -29.60
CA SER A 372 -11.47 -12.36 -30.42
C SER A 372 -10.54 -11.83 -31.50
N ILE A 373 -9.26 -11.66 -31.21
CA ILE A 373 -8.23 -11.20 -32.18
C ILE A 373 -8.20 -12.12 -33.40
N PHE A 374 -8.21 -13.43 -33.17
CA PHE A 374 -8.25 -14.42 -34.25
C PHE A 374 -9.59 -14.45 -34.97
N GLU A 375 -10.71 -14.18 -34.30
CA GLU A 375 -12.03 -14.05 -34.97
C GLU A 375 -12.05 -12.84 -35.87
N HIS A 376 -11.65 -11.65 -35.39
CA HIS A 376 -11.57 -10.41 -36.17
C HIS A 376 -10.60 -10.58 -37.35
N ALA A 377 -9.45 -11.23 -37.13
CA ALA A 377 -8.50 -11.53 -38.21
C ALA A 377 -9.12 -12.39 -39.31
N GLY A 378 -9.93 -13.37 -38.94
CA GLY A 378 -10.68 -14.18 -39.93
C GLY A 378 -11.68 -13.36 -40.73
N ASP A 379 -12.42 -12.47 -40.09
CA ASP A 379 -13.40 -11.60 -40.71
C ASP A 379 -12.72 -10.60 -41.68
N ILE A 380 -11.61 -10.00 -41.27
CA ILE A 380 -10.81 -9.08 -42.07
C ILE A 380 -10.20 -9.82 -43.27
N ALA A 381 -9.57 -10.98 -43.09
CA ALA A 381 -8.99 -11.76 -44.17
C ALA A 381 -10.03 -12.17 -45.19
N TYR A 382 -11.23 -12.55 -44.77
CA TYR A 382 -12.34 -12.87 -45.66
C TYR A 382 -12.74 -11.68 -46.51
N ARG A 383 -12.87 -10.48 -45.95
CA ARG A 383 -13.18 -9.24 -46.69
C ARG A 383 -12.07 -8.84 -47.66
N CYS A 384 -10.82 -9.15 -47.32
CA CYS A 384 -9.68 -8.97 -48.23
C CYS A 384 -9.59 -10.03 -49.35
N GLY A 385 -10.52 -11.00 -49.40
CA GLY A 385 -10.57 -12.05 -50.44
C GLY A 385 -9.76 -13.32 -50.09
N ASP A 386 -9.03 -13.35 -48.97
CA ASP A 386 -8.22 -14.50 -48.56
C ASP A 386 -9.05 -15.48 -47.72
N ARG A 387 -9.86 -16.27 -48.40
CA ARG A 387 -10.75 -17.26 -47.75
C ARG A 387 -10.00 -18.38 -47.04
N ASN A 388 -8.82 -18.74 -47.50
CA ASN A 388 -8.04 -19.79 -46.91
C ASN A 388 -7.47 -19.32 -45.53
N GLN A 389 -6.92 -18.15 -45.53
CA GLN A 389 -6.38 -17.56 -44.30
C GLN A 389 -7.52 -17.27 -43.30
N ALA A 390 -8.67 -16.78 -43.73
CA ALA A 390 -9.84 -16.58 -42.91
C ALA A 390 -10.25 -17.87 -42.18
N LEU A 391 -10.30 -19.00 -42.92
CA LEU A 391 -10.63 -20.29 -42.30
C LEU A 391 -9.63 -20.76 -41.24
N ILE A 392 -8.32 -20.48 -41.46
CA ILE A 392 -7.27 -20.77 -40.51
C ILE A 392 -7.48 -19.99 -39.22
N TYR A 393 -7.71 -18.67 -39.32
CA TYR A 393 -7.92 -17.81 -38.16
C TYR A 393 -9.21 -18.17 -37.38
N TRP A 394 -10.34 -18.37 -38.07
CA TRP A 394 -11.58 -18.81 -37.40
C TRP A 394 -11.44 -20.16 -36.70
N LYS A 395 -10.69 -21.14 -37.27
CA LYS A 395 -10.40 -22.41 -36.59
C LYS A 395 -9.56 -22.19 -35.34
N LYS A 396 -8.61 -21.25 -35.41
CA LYS A 396 -7.80 -20.88 -34.24
C LYS A 396 -8.66 -20.25 -33.16
N ALA A 397 -9.47 -19.25 -33.50
CA ALA A 397 -10.44 -18.63 -32.58
C ALA A 397 -11.33 -19.70 -31.93
N LEU A 398 -11.89 -20.62 -32.75
CA LEU A 398 -12.74 -21.72 -32.26
C LEU A 398 -12.05 -22.63 -31.25
N SER A 399 -10.75 -22.88 -31.41
CA SER A 399 -9.96 -23.70 -30.49
C SER A 399 -9.71 -23.03 -29.14
N LEU A 400 -9.66 -21.69 -29.11
CA LEU A 400 -9.40 -20.88 -27.93
C LEU A 400 -10.67 -20.50 -27.17
N THR A 401 -11.82 -20.31 -27.91
CA THR A 401 -13.08 -19.83 -27.32
C THR A 401 -13.74 -20.91 -26.48
N ARG A 402 -14.03 -20.63 -25.20
CA ARG A 402 -14.77 -21.50 -24.26
C ARG A 402 -16.22 -21.08 -24.09
N ASP A 403 -16.52 -19.76 -24.18
CA ASP A 403 -17.90 -19.30 -24.11
C ASP A 403 -18.80 -19.96 -25.18
N ARG A 404 -19.96 -20.45 -24.77
CA ARG A 404 -20.84 -21.20 -25.66
C ARG A 404 -21.46 -20.36 -26.77
N SER A 405 -21.74 -19.09 -26.51
CA SER A 405 -22.38 -18.20 -27.46
C SER A 405 -21.39 -17.75 -28.55
N ALA A 406 -20.25 -17.24 -28.14
CA ALA A 406 -19.15 -16.87 -29.01
C ALA A 406 -18.68 -18.07 -29.84
N ARG A 407 -18.52 -19.23 -29.22
CA ARG A 407 -18.13 -20.47 -29.89
C ARG A 407 -19.10 -20.85 -31.02
N ARG A 408 -20.41 -20.74 -30.79
CA ARG A 408 -21.43 -21.02 -31.84
C ARG A 408 -21.31 -20.06 -33.02
N ASN A 409 -20.98 -18.80 -32.74
CA ASN A 409 -20.81 -17.80 -33.79
C ASN A 409 -19.62 -18.15 -34.69
N VAL A 410 -18.45 -18.35 -34.10
CA VAL A 410 -17.23 -18.72 -34.84
C VAL A 410 -17.42 -20.08 -35.55
N GLN A 411 -18.06 -21.05 -34.92
CA GLN A 411 -18.36 -22.37 -35.54
C GLN A 411 -19.19 -22.23 -36.80
N ARG A 412 -20.17 -21.32 -36.82
CA ARG A 412 -20.98 -21.02 -38.05
C ARG A 412 -20.12 -20.49 -39.18
N LYS A 413 -19.19 -19.55 -38.89
CA LYS A 413 -18.24 -19.02 -39.88
C LYS A 413 -17.34 -20.13 -40.44
N VAL A 414 -16.80 -20.99 -39.57
CA VAL A 414 -15.97 -22.14 -40.00
C VAL A 414 -16.75 -23.12 -40.88
N TRP A 415 -17.98 -23.47 -40.49
CA TRP A 415 -18.82 -24.43 -41.24
C TRP A 415 -19.27 -23.88 -42.58
N ARG A 416 -19.72 -22.64 -42.59
CA ARG A 416 -20.21 -21.98 -43.83
C ARG A 416 -19.07 -21.50 -44.72
N ARG A 417 -17.85 -21.44 -44.21
CA ARG A 417 -16.68 -20.83 -44.89
C ARG A 417 -16.94 -19.40 -45.36
N ARG A 418 -17.75 -18.66 -44.59
CA ARG A 418 -18.14 -17.25 -44.90
C ARG A 418 -18.60 -16.56 -43.61
N LEU A 419 -18.65 -15.22 -43.65
CA LEU A 419 -19.23 -14.35 -42.65
C LEU A 419 -20.73 -14.57 -42.45
#